data_7b258407e3f9ae307bb4f2c50a5cd37c
#
_entry.id   7b258407e3f9ae307bb4f2c50a5cd37c
#
_cell.length_a   1.000
_cell.length_b   1.000
_cell.length_c   1.000
_cell.angle_alpha   90.00
_cell.angle_beta   90.00
_cell.angle_gamma   90.00
#
_symmetry.space_group_name_H-M   'P 1'
#
loop_
_entity.id
_entity.type
_entity.pdbx_description
1 polymer ?
#
loop_
_entity_poly.entity_id
_entity_poly.type
_entity_poly.pdbx_seq_one_letter_code
_entity_poly.pdbx_strand_id
1 'polypeptide(L)'
;MFEDKTMVADTLAGINGELMRFGEMIPQTENKELKTTLKQFRAACEQSQEELYQISREKSYYVPAAEATQKEIEHVRNLFSKSSL
;
A
#
# COMPACT_ATOMS: atom_id res chain seq x y z
N MET A 1 14.27 15.45 -13.11
CA MET A 1 12.96 15.62 -12.46
C MET A 1 12.21 14.32 -12.50
N PHE A 2 11.57 13.97 -11.40
CA PHE A 2 10.82 12.71 -11.34
C PHE A 2 9.48 12.84 -12.06
N GLU A 3 9.06 11.77 -12.70
CA GLU A 3 7.73 11.72 -13.29
C GLU A 3 6.68 11.65 -12.18
N ASP A 4 5.49 12.17 -12.46
CA ASP A 4 4.37 12.12 -11.52
C ASP A 4 4.07 10.69 -11.09
N LYS A 5 4.09 9.76 -12.03
CA LYS A 5 3.87 8.35 -11.75
C LYS A 5 4.85 7.81 -10.70
N THR A 6 6.13 8.15 -10.84
CA THR A 6 7.16 7.71 -9.92
C THR A 6 6.97 8.32 -8.54
N MET A 7 6.65 9.61 -8.49
CA MET A 7 6.42 10.29 -7.22
C MET A 7 5.22 9.72 -6.48
N VAL A 8 4.14 9.43 -7.19
CA VAL A 8 2.96 8.83 -6.57
C VAL A 8 3.27 7.43 -6.06
N ALA A 9 3.97 6.63 -6.86
CA ALA A 9 4.32 5.26 -6.46
C ALA A 9 5.21 5.26 -5.22
N ASP A 10 6.20 6.13 -5.17
CA ASP A 10 7.11 6.22 -4.02
C ASP A 10 6.37 6.70 -2.77
N THR A 11 5.48 7.67 -2.93
CA THR A 11 4.70 8.19 -1.80
C THR A 11 3.78 7.12 -1.26
N LEU A 12 3.10 6.37 -2.13
CA LEU A 12 2.24 5.27 -1.69
C LEU A 12 3.02 4.19 -0.97
N ALA A 13 4.20 3.83 -1.48
CA ALA A 13 5.05 2.86 -0.82
C ALA A 13 5.45 3.33 0.58
N GLY A 14 5.79 4.62 0.72
CA GLY A 14 6.13 5.21 2.01
C GLY A 14 4.95 5.18 2.98
N ILE A 15 3.76 5.56 2.52
CA ILE A 15 2.55 5.54 3.35
C ILE A 15 2.23 4.12 3.80
N ASN A 16 2.29 3.16 2.88
CA ASN A 16 2.02 1.76 3.22
C ASN A 16 3.02 1.24 4.25
N GLY A 17 4.29 1.63 4.15
CA GLY A 17 5.30 1.29 5.15
C GLY A 17 4.99 1.87 6.52
N GLU A 18 4.53 3.13 6.56
CA GLU A 18 4.13 3.76 7.81
C GLU A 18 2.92 3.08 8.44
N LEU A 19 1.94 2.68 7.62
CA LEU A 19 0.76 1.97 8.12
C LEU A 19 1.16 0.65 8.77
N MET A 20 2.13 -0.06 8.21
CA MET A 20 2.65 -1.28 8.82
C MET A 20 3.30 -0.99 10.16
N ARG A 21 4.09 0.08 10.26
CA ARG A 21 4.73 0.46 11.51
C ARG A 21 3.71 0.82 12.58
N PHE A 22 2.66 1.55 12.23
CA PHE A 22 1.59 1.84 13.18
C PHE A 22 0.93 0.56 13.67
N GLY A 23 0.74 -0.40 12.78
CA GLY A 23 0.19 -1.70 13.15
C GLY A 23 1.03 -2.45 14.19
N GLU A 24 2.34 -2.24 14.17
CA GLU A 24 3.25 -2.83 15.15
C GLU A 24 3.30 -2.03 16.44
N MET A 25 3.34 -0.70 16.34
CA MET A 25 3.53 0.17 17.49
C MET A 25 2.30 0.29 18.39
N ILE A 26 1.12 0.41 17.77
CA ILE A 26 -0.10 0.66 18.54
C ILE A 26 -0.39 -0.42 19.57
N PRO A 27 -0.34 -1.73 19.21
CA PRO A 27 -0.60 -2.77 20.19
C PRO A 27 0.43 -2.82 21.32
N GLN A 28 1.65 -2.35 21.09
CA GLN A 28 2.72 -2.40 22.08
C GLN A 28 2.77 -1.18 22.98
N THR A 29 1.97 -0.16 22.69
CA THR A 29 1.98 1.08 23.44
C THR A 29 1.07 0.97 24.66
N GLU A 30 1.64 1.18 25.84
CA GLU A 30 0.88 1.15 27.10
C GLU A 30 0.28 2.49 27.48
N ASN A 31 0.91 3.58 27.06
CA ASN A 31 0.44 4.92 27.36
C ASN A 31 -0.79 5.23 26.52
N LYS A 32 -1.90 5.52 27.20
CA LYS A 32 -3.19 5.73 26.53
C LYS A 32 -3.21 6.96 25.63
N GLU A 33 -2.58 8.06 26.06
CA GLU A 33 -2.53 9.28 25.25
C GLU A 33 -1.72 9.05 23.98
N LEU A 34 -0.57 8.39 24.13
CA LEU A 34 0.26 8.08 22.98
C LEU A 34 -0.47 7.15 22.03
N LYS A 35 -1.14 6.16 22.58
CA LYS A 35 -1.91 5.21 21.74
C LYS A 35 -2.99 5.94 20.94
N THR A 36 -3.72 6.86 21.57
CA THR A 36 -4.74 7.64 20.89
C THR A 36 -4.13 8.48 19.76
N THR A 37 -3.00 9.13 20.03
CA THR A 37 -2.30 9.94 19.04
C THR A 37 -1.82 9.09 17.86
N LEU A 38 -1.28 7.93 18.15
CA LEU A 38 -0.84 7.01 17.09
C LEU A 38 -2.00 6.55 16.22
N LYS A 39 -3.15 6.28 16.82
CA LYS A 39 -4.35 5.91 16.07
C LYS A 39 -4.83 7.04 15.17
N GLN A 40 -4.72 8.30 15.65
CA GLN A 40 -5.09 9.46 14.84
C GLN A 40 -4.15 9.62 13.64
N PHE A 41 -2.86 9.45 13.86
CA PHE A 41 -1.89 9.50 12.76
C PHE A 41 -2.14 8.39 11.76
N ARG A 42 -2.45 7.20 12.26
CA ARG A 42 -2.78 6.07 11.36
C ARG A 42 -3.98 6.41 10.50
N ALA A 43 -5.05 6.95 11.10
CA ALA A 43 -6.25 7.32 10.36
C ALA A 43 -5.94 8.36 9.28
N ALA A 44 -5.10 9.35 9.60
CA ALA A 44 -4.68 10.34 8.61
C ALA A 44 -3.89 9.72 7.46
N CYS A 45 -3.00 8.78 7.77
CA CYS A 45 -2.24 8.07 6.75
C CYS A 45 -3.15 7.21 5.87
N GLU A 46 -4.14 6.55 6.47
CA GLU A 46 -5.10 5.75 5.71
C GLU A 46 -5.88 6.60 4.73
N GLN A 47 -6.30 7.78 5.16
CA GLN A 47 -7.02 8.72 4.30
C GLN A 47 -6.13 9.19 3.16
N SER A 48 -4.89 9.55 3.45
CA SER A 48 -3.94 9.97 2.42
C SER A 48 -3.68 8.87 1.42
N GLN A 49 -3.58 7.63 1.90
CA GLN A 49 -3.36 6.48 1.05
C GLN A 49 -4.54 6.28 0.08
N GLU A 50 -5.76 6.41 0.58
CA GLU A 50 -6.95 6.27 -0.25
C GLU A 50 -7.02 7.37 -1.32
N GLU A 51 -6.71 8.61 -0.96
CA GLU A 51 -6.72 9.72 -1.90
C GLU A 51 -5.69 9.53 -3.01
N LEU A 52 -4.46 9.17 -2.63
CA LEU A 52 -3.41 8.92 -3.61
C LEU A 52 -3.71 7.72 -4.49
N TYR A 53 -4.30 6.69 -3.91
CA TYR A 53 -4.71 5.51 -4.66
C TYR A 53 -5.75 5.88 -5.72
N GLN A 54 -6.74 6.69 -5.34
CA GLN A 54 -7.76 7.14 -6.29
C GLN A 54 -7.13 7.94 -7.43
N ILE A 55 -6.27 8.90 -7.11
CA ILE A 55 -5.59 9.69 -8.11
C ILE A 55 -4.77 8.80 -9.05
N SER A 56 -4.05 7.85 -8.50
CA SER A 56 -3.22 6.98 -9.32
C SER A 56 -4.04 6.07 -10.22
N ARG A 57 -5.21 5.65 -9.79
CA ARG A 57 -6.11 4.88 -10.64
C ARG A 57 -6.68 5.73 -11.77
N GLU A 58 -7.12 6.94 -11.46
CA GLU A 58 -7.66 7.86 -12.46
C GLU A 58 -6.63 8.20 -13.53
N LYS A 59 -5.38 8.33 -13.13
CA LYS A 59 -4.29 8.67 -14.04
C LYS A 59 -3.58 7.44 -14.63
N SER A 60 -4.00 6.26 -14.24
CA SER A 60 -3.36 5.00 -14.65
C SER A 60 -1.89 4.91 -14.23
N TYR A 61 -1.54 5.54 -13.11
CA TYR A 61 -0.18 5.51 -12.58
C TYR A 61 0.12 4.24 -11.80
N TYR A 62 -0.91 3.57 -11.33
CA TYR A 62 -0.75 2.46 -10.40
C TYR A 62 -1.78 1.38 -10.70
N VAL A 63 -1.31 0.14 -10.76
CA VAL A 63 -2.21 -1.00 -10.93
C VAL A 63 -2.62 -1.46 -9.54
N PRO A 64 -3.93 -1.55 -9.26
CA PRO A 64 -4.39 -2.00 -7.94
C PRO A 64 -3.79 -3.36 -7.57
N ALA A 65 -3.40 -3.49 -6.30
CA ALA A 65 -2.75 -4.70 -5.83
C ALA A 65 -3.58 -5.97 -6.11
N ALA A 66 -4.89 -5.87 -5.95
CA ALA A 66 -5.76 -7.01 -6.21
C ALA A 66 -5.71 -7.46 -7.66
N GLU A 67 -5.75 -6.53 -8.60
CA GLU A 67 -5.66 -6.86 -10.02
C GLU A 67 -4.28 -7.38 -10.38
N ALA A 68 -3.24 -6.73 -9.87
CA ALA A 68 -1.88 -7.15 -10.11
C ALA A 68 -1.66 -8.56 -9.58
N THR A 69 -2.12 -8.82 -8.37
CA THR A 69 -1.99 -10.14 -7.75
C THR A 69 -2.68 -11.21 -8.57
N GLN A 70 -3.87 -10.93 -9.05
CA GLN A 70 -4.60 -11.90 -9.85
C GLN A 70 -3.89 -12.19 -11.16
N LYS A 71 -3.41 -11.16 -11.85
CA LYS A 71 -2.65 -11.33 -13.08
C LYS A 71 -1.36 -12.09 -12.84
N GLU A 72 -0.69 -11.79 -11.74
CA GLU A 72 0.52 -12.49 -11.38
C GLU A 72 0.26 -13.96 -11.09
N ILE A 73 -0.81 -14.26 -10.37
CA ILE A 73 -1.21 -15.63 -10.09
C ILE A 73 -1.48 -16.38 -11.39
N GLU A 74 -2.21 -15.79 -12.31
CA GLU A 74 -2.50 -16.40 -13.59
C GLU A 74 -1.23 -16.63 -14.39
N HIS A 75 -0.34 -15.67 -14.39
CA HIS A 75 0.93 -15.78 -15.10
C HIS A 75 1.77 -16.92 -14.54
N VAL A 76 1.91 -16.97 -13.22
CA VAL A 76 2.67 -18.03 -12.56
C VAL A 76 2.03 -19.39 -12.81
N ARG A 77 0.71 -19.45 -12.72
CA ARG A 77 -0.02 -20.70 -12.97
C ARG A 77 0.24 -21.21 -14.40
N ASN A 78 0.20 -20.32 -15.37
CA ASN A 78 0.47 -20.68 -16.75
C ASN A 78 1.91 -21.18 -16.95
N LEU A 79 2.86 -20.50 -16.28
CA LEU A 79 4.26 -20.92 -16.36
C LEU A 79 4.45 -22.33 -15.78
N PHE A 80 3.85 -22.60 -14.63
CA PHE A 80 3.96 -23.91 -14.01
C PHE A 80 3.27 -24.99 -14.84
N SER A 81 2.14 -24.68 -15.43
CA SER A 81 1.44 -25.60 -16.28
C SER A 81 2.28 -26.01 -17.50
N LYS A 82 2.99 -25.04 -18.06
CA LYS A 82 3.81 -25.30 -19.24
C LYS A 82 5.11 -26.00 -18.92
N SER A 83 5.68 -25.72 -17.77
CA SER A 83 6.95 -26.31 -17.45
C SER A 83 6.82 -27.64 -16.78
N SER A 84 5.64 -28.10 -16.50
CA SER A 84 5.48 -29.16 -15.97
C SER A 84 5.73 -29.91 -15.37
N LEU A 85 5.86 -29.52 -15.12
CA LEU A 85 5.90 -30.08 -14.19
C LEU A 85 5.25 -31.02 -14.12
#